data_ade7c1ef70f40c522c22ebb20036b4c0
#
_entry.id   ade7c1ef70f40c522c22ebb20036b4c0
#
_cell.length_a   1.000
_cell.length_b   1.000
_cell.length_c   1.000
_cell.angle_alpha   90.00
_cell.angle_beta   90.00
_cell.angle_gamma   90.00
#
_symmetry.space_group_name_H-M   'P 1'
#
loop_
_entity.id
_entity.type
_entity.pdbx_description
1 polymer ?
#
loop_
_entity_poly.entity_id
_entity_poly.type
_entity_poly.pdbx_seq_one_letter_code
_entity_poly.pdbx_strand_id
1 'polypeptide(L)'
;MTIKVTKPEINVIEKLNELKQDTGLKGQELMRADTVAEARTAISAGRKNLIINGGMQVAQRGTSFTAQAYTLDRWSLNLSGGSATVTWNEFTRGSELDGIKNYLKLNVTTGDNYMGLVYKVEGARALPTGKATLSWWAKGVNPASGEIVCNMQLINNGSTNFNTPLADTFSVTSEWQKYTRTVD
;
A
#
# COMPACT_ATOMS: atom_id res chain seq x y z
N MET A 1 68.83 26.04 5.14
CA MET A 1 67.48 26.42 4.67
C MET A 1 66.55 25.39 5.20
N THR A 2 65.74 25.67 6.24
CA THR A 2 64.84 24.72 6.88
C THR A 2 63.44 24.96 6.34
N ILE A 3 62.91 24.04 5.60
CA ILE A 3 61.54 24.11 5.09
C ILE A 3 60.61 23.71 6.22
N LYS A 4 59.85 24.68 6.79
CA LYS A 4 58.76 24.43 7.71
C LYS A 4 57.53 23.93 6.90
N VAL A 5 57.26 22.64 6.98
CA VAL A 5 55.99 22.11 6.49
C VAL A 5 54.94 22.35 7.58
N THR A 6 54.12 23.34 7.42
CA THR A 6 52.91 23.54 8.26
C THR A 6 51.83 22.59 7.75
N LYS A 7 51.53 21.56 8.55
CA LYS A 7 50.29 20.79 8.35
C LYS A 7 49.10 21.76 8.52
N PRO A 8 48.18 21.81 7.59
CA PRO A 8 46.95 22.57 7.81
C PRO A 8 46.21 21.96 9.02
N GLU A 9 45.95 22.79 10.01
CA GLU A 9 45.10 22.40 11.15
C GLU A 9 43.68 22.18 10.62
N ILE A 10 43.29 20.96 10.51
CA ILE A 10 41.90 20.60 10.18
C ILE A 10 41.12 20.72 11.50
N ASN A 11 40.29 21.73 11.60
CA ASN A 11 39.33 21.83 12.70
C ASN A 11 38.25 20.78 12.51
N VAL A 12 38.40 19.65 13.21
CA VAL A 12 37.48 18.49 13.11
C VAL A 12 36.06 18.91 13.51
N ILE A 13 35.91 19.83 14.46
CA ILE A 13 34.58 20.31 14.92
C ILE A 13 33.89 21.11 13.81
N GLU A 14 34.63 21.96 13.11
CA GLU A 14 34.14 22.79 12.03
C GLU A 14 33.70 21.90 10.84
N LYS A 15 34.52 20.92 10.45
CA LYS A 15 34.19 19.95 9.42
C LYS A 15 32.98 19.04 9.77
N LEU A 16 32.86 18.67 11.04
CA LEU A 16 31.67 17.98 11.54
C LEU A 16 30.42 18.84 11.48
N ASN A 17 30.54 20.12 11.76
CA ASN A 17 29.41 21.07 11.70
C ASN A 17 29.01 21.33 10.22
N GLU A 18 29.96 21.47 9.31
CA GLU A 18 29.71 21.56 7.87
C GLU A 18 28.93 20.29 7.38
N LEU A 19 29.41 19.11 7.72
CA LEU A 19 28.71 17.85 7.38
C LEU A 19 27.29 17.78 7.95
N LYS A 20 27.06 18.31 9.14
CA LYS A 20 25.73 18.38 9.74
C LYS A 20 24.80 19.36 9.02
N GLN A 21 25.34 20.45 8.48
CA GLN A 21 24.53 21.41 7.71
C GLN A 21 24.14 20.86 6.33
N ASP A 22 25.07 20.15 5.67
CA ASP A 22 24.83 19.63 4.31
C ASP A 22 23.89 18.41 4.26
N THR A 23 23.78 17.65 5.36
CA THR A 23 22.98 16.41 5.40
C THR A 23 21.57 16.65 5.88
N GLY A 24 20.89 17.61 5.92
CA GLY A 24 19.51 17.78 6.38
C GLY A 24 19.09 16.86 7.56
N LEU A 25 17.94 17.09 8.15
CA LEU A 25 17.47 16.35 9.34
C LEU A 25 17.45 14.82 9.17
N LYS A 26 17.01 14.33 8.00
CA LYS A 26 16.94 12.89 7.72
C LYS A 26 18.31 12.23 7.57
N GLY A 27 19.28 12.94 6.99
CA GLY A 27 20.66 12.48 6.92
C GLY A 27 21.29 12.37 8.32
N GLN A 28 21.00 13.31 9.21
CA GLN A 28 21.48 13.27 10.59
C GLN A 28 20.87 12.11 11.39
N GLU A 29 19.57 11.83 11.23
CA GLU A 29 18.89 10.67 11.83
C GLU A 29 19.53 9.37 11.35
N LEU A 30 19.82 9.27 10.05
CA LEU A 30 20.48 8.09 9.47
C LEU A 30 21.88 7.87 10.03
N MET A 31 22.69 8.95 10.18
CA MET A 31 24.03 8.85 10.75
C MET A 31 24.05 8.50 12.25
N ARG A 32 22.96 8.75 12.97
CA ARG A 32 22.81 8.41 14.38
C ARG A 32 22.18 7.04 14.62
N ALA A 33 21.77 6.36 13.56
CA ALA A 33 21.12 5.05 13.67
C ALA A 33 22.15 3.99 14.08
N ASP A 34 21.96 3.40 15.24
CA ASP A 34 22.83 2.33 15.77
C ASP A 34 22.47 0.96 15.19
N THR A 35 21.27 0.84 14.65
CA THR A 35 20.75 -0.41 14.06
C THR A 35 20.26 -0.22 12.62
N VAL A 36 20.26 -1.31 11.87
CA VAL A 36 19.67 -1.33 10.51
C VAL A 36 18.17 -0.96 10.53
N ALA A 37 17.47 -1.28 11.61
CA ALA A 37 16.06 -0.94 11.79
C ALA A 37 15.87 0.58 11.95
N GLU A 38 16.67 1.22 12.77
CA GLU A 38 16.67 2.67 12.95
C GLU A 38 17.06 3.41 11.67
N ALA A 39 18.10 2.93 10.98
CA ALA A 39 18.52 3.48 9.70
C ALA A 39 17.40 3.42 8.66
N ARG A 40 16.69 2.30 8.56
CA ARG A 40 15.52 2.16 7.69
C ARG A 40 14.38 3.09 8.08
N THR A 41 14.15 3.29 9.36
CA THR A 41 13.14 4.21 9.86
C THR A 41 13.48 5.66 9.51
N ALA A 42 14.74 6.07 9.70
CA ALA A 42 15.21 7.41 9.38
C ALA A 42 14.99 7.79 7.92
N ILE A 43 15.23 6.87 6.97
CA ILE A 43 15.02 7.09 5.53
C ILE A 43 13.63 6.67 5.04
N SER A 44 12.73 6.29 5.94
CA SER A 44 11.41 5.75 5.60
C SER A 44 11.46 4.52 4.67
N ALA A 45 12.59 3.82 4.60
CA ALA A 45 12.78 2.62 3.78
C ALA A 45 12.21 1.33 4.42
N GLY A 46 11.67 1.44 5.62
CA GLY A 46 11.12 0.30 6.36
C GLY A 46 9.71 -0.13 5.95
N ARG A 47 9.03 0.64 5.12
CA ARG A 47 7.65 0.33 4.72
C ARG A 47 7.66 -0.49 3.43
N LYS A 48 7.76 -1.80 3.57
CA LYS A 48 7.53 -2.71 2.45
C LYS A 48 6.05 -2.66 2.07
N ASN A 49 5.75 -2.23 0.85
CA ASN A 49 4.41 -2.41 0.32
C ASN A 49 4.19 -3.91 0.05
N LEU A 50 3.26 -4.50 0.77
CA LEU A 50 2.92 -5.91 0.66
C LEU A 50 1.96 -6.19 -0.49
N ILE A 51 1.29 -5.14 -1.01
CA ILE A 51 0.37 -5.25 -2.13
C ILE A 51 1.14 -5.09 -3.43
N ILE A 52 1.42 -6.21 -4.08
CA ILE A 52 2.00 -6.26 -5.42
C ILE A 52 0.88 -5.92 -6.42
N ASN A 53 1.20 -5.15 -7.46
CA ASN A 53 0.21 -4.68 -8.43
C ASN A 53 -0.95 -3.86 -7.81
N GLY A 54 -0.67 -3.11 -6.75
CA GLY A 54 -1.66 -2.21 -6.12
C GLY A 54 -2.07 -1.05 -7.03
N GLY A 55 -1.24 -0.68 -7.99
CA GLY A 55 -1.53 0.30 -9.05
C GLY A 55 -2.26 -0.27 -10.27
N MET A 56 -2.68 -1.53 -10.22
CA MET A 56 -3.44 -2.22 -11.28
C MET A 56 -2.77 -2.17 -12.67
N GLN A 57 -1.43 -2.19 -12.72
CA GLN A 57 -0.67 -1.98 -13.97
C GLN A 57 -0.49 -3.26 -14.77
N VAL A 58 -0.57 -4.43 -14.13
CA VAL A 58 -0.35 -5.73 -14.76
C VAL A 58 -1.67 -6.47 -14.92
N ALA A 59 -2.07 -6.73 -16.16
CA ALA A 59 -3.36 -7.32 -16.54
C ALA A 59 -3.16 -8.47 -17.56
N GLN A 60 -2.32 -9.45 -17.23
CA GLN A 60 -1.96 -10.56 -18.14
C GLN A 60 -3.13 -11.49 -18.48
N ARG A 61 -4.14 -11.59 -17.61
CA ARG A 61 -5.30 -12.46 -17.78
C ARG A 61 -6.47 -11.84 -18.54
N GLY A 62 -6.33 -10.57 -18.94
CA GLY A 62 -7.37 -9.82 -19.62
C GLY A 62 -7.85 -8.59 -18.85
N THR A 63 -8.87 -7.94 -19.36
CA THR A 63 -9.37 -6.65 -18.87
C THR A 63 -10.82 -6.67 -18.40
N SER A 64 -11.52 -7.81 -18.53
CA SER A 64 -12.92 -7.97 -18.11
C SER A 64 -13.17 -9.37 -17.57
N PHE A 65 -13.80 -9.46 -16.40
CA PHE A 65 -14.00 -10.70 -15.66
C PHE A 65 -15.39 -10.72 -15.04
N THR A 66 -16.10 -11.85 -15.22
CA THR A 66 -17.48 -12.05 -14.74
C THR A 66 -17.65 -13.25 -13.83
N ALA A 67 -16.61 -14.08 -13.70
CA ALA A 67 -16.64 -15.28 -12.89
C ALA A 67 -15.72 -15.15 -11.67
N GLN A 68 -16.01 -15.92 -10.64
CA GLN A 68 -15.14 -16.07 -9.48
C GLN A 68 -13.80 -16.68 -9.89
N ALA A 69 -12.80 -15.85 -10.05
CA ALA A 69 -11.47 -16.25 -10.50
C ALA A 69 -10.44 -15.15 -10.19
N TYR A 70 -9.17 -15.46 -10.44
CA TYR A 70 -8.14 -14.41 -10.52
C TYR A 70 -8.45 -13.50 -11.71
N THR A 71 -8.43 -12.20 -11.43
CA THR A 71 -8.64 -11.12 -12.40
C THR A 71 -7.29 -10.58 -12.88
N LEU A 72 -6.90 -9.42 -12.41
CA LEU A 72 -5.53 -8.93 -12.59
C LEU A 72 -4.54 -9.76 -11.77
N ASP A 73 -3.27 -9.59 -12.10
CA ASP A 73 -2.22 -10.27 -11.35
C ASP A 73 -2.33 -9.97 -9.86
N ARG A 74 -2.39 -11.02 -9.05
CA ARG A 74 -2.56 -11.02 -7.59
C ARG A 74 -3.96 -10.70 -7.07
N TRP A 75 -4.88 -10.23 -7.89
CA TRP A 75 -6.24 -9.91 -7.49
C TRP A 75 -7.23 -10.99 -7.91
N SER A 76 -8.23 -11.25 -7.10
CA SER A 76 -9.32 -12.17 -7.43
C SER A 76 -10.68 -11.52 -7.18
N LEU A 77 -11.64 -11.88 -8.03
CA LEU A 77 -13.05 -11.62 -7.81
C LEU A 77 -13.63 -12.77 -6.99
N ASN A 78 -14.25 -12.44 -5.87
CA ASN A 78 -14.97 -13.40 -5.04
C ASN A 78 -16.47 -13.08 -5.11
N LEU A 79 -17.27 -14.09 -5.42
CA LEU A 79 -18.71 -14.01 -5.54
C LEU A 79 -19.35 -15.10 -4.68
N SER A 80 -20.34 -14.74 -3.86
CA SER A 80 -21.16 -15.66 -3.11
C SER A 80 -22.62 -15.34 -3.38
N GLY A 81 -23.19 -15.95 -4.43
CA GLY A 81 -24.45 -15.54 -5.01
C GLY A 81 -24.28 -14.28 -5.90
N GLY A 82 -25.32 -13.90 -6.60
CA GLY A 82 -25.32 -12.71 -7.44
C GLY A 82 -24.36 -12.72 -8.63
N SER A 83 -24.23 -11.60 -9.29
CA SER A 83 -23.34 -11.42 -10.43
C SER A 83 -22.72 -10.02 -10.45
N ALA A 84 -21.46 -9.99 -10.83
CA ALA A 84 -20.71 -8.75 -10.98
C ALA A 84 -19.72 -8.86 -12.14
N THR A 85 -19.36 -7.71 -12.70
CA THR A 85 -18.29 -7.60 -13.69
C THR A 85 -17.19 -6.73 -13.12
N VAL A 86 -15.96 -7.23 -13.19
CA VAL A 86 -14.77 -6.44 -12.91
C VAL A 86 -14.12 -6.06 -14.22
N THR A 87 -13.89 -4.78 -14.44
CA THR A 87 -13.17 -4.29 -15.62
C THR A 87 -11.93 -3.52 -15.20
N TRP A 88 -10.85 -3.74 -15.93
CA TRP A 88 -9.65 -2.93 -15.87
C TRP A 88 -9.81 -1.70 -16.77
N ASN A 89 -9.44 -0.54 -16.27
CA ASN A 89 -9.62 0.71 -16.96
C ASN A 89 -8.37 1.57 -16.79
N GLU A 90 -8.12 2.43 -17.79
CA GLU A 90 -7.08 3.45 -17.73
C GLU A 90 -7.67 4.80 -17.38
N PHE A 91 -6.94 5.59 -16.59
CA PHE A 91 -7.24 6.99 -16.41
C PHE A 91 -6.83 7.78 -17.65
N THR A 92 -7.63 8.74 -18.03
CA THR A 92 -7.22 9.74 -19.01
C THR A 92 -6.08 10.58 -18.42
N ARG A 93 -5.04 10.84 -19.20
CA ARG A 93 -3.92 11.66 -18.78
C ARG A 93 -4.37 13.04 -18.29
N GLY A 94 -3.93 13.42 -17.09
CA GLY A 94 -4.36 14.68 -16.45
C GLY A 94 -5.73 14.60 -15.77
N SER A 95 -6.26 13.40 -15.57
CA SER A 95 -7.51 13.18 -14.85
C SER A 95 -7.33 13.20 -13.33
N GLU A 96 -8.38 12.87 -12.63
CA GLU A 96 -8.68 13.08 -11.21
C GLU A 96 -7.62 12.63 -10.20
N LEU A 97 -6.71 11.69 -10.55
CA LEU A 97 -5.68 11.19 -9.66
C LEU A 97 -4.30 11.24 -10.31
N ASP A 98 -3.46 12.17 -9.89
CA ASP A 98 -2.09 12.29 -10.36
C ASP A 98 -1.24 11.06 -9.96
N GLY A 99 -0.46 10.55 -10.93
CA GLY A 99 0.46 9.43 -10.72
C GLY A 99 -0.18 8.04 -10.73
N ILE A 100 -1.50 7.94 -10.77
CA ILE A 100 -2.23 6.66 -10.91
C ILE A 100 -2.69 6.50 -12.36
N LYS A 101 -2.30 5.37 -12.97
CA LYS A 101 -2.61 5.11 -14.39
C LYS A 101 -3.85 4.27 -14.60
N ASN A 102 -4.13 3.35 -13.68
CA ASN A 102 -5.14 2.32 -13.87
C ASN A 102 -5.99 2.13 -12.62
N TYR A 103 -7.22 1.64 -12.83
CA TYR A 103 -8.13 1.29 -11.75
C TYR A 103 -8.98 0.07 -12.11
N LEU A 104 -9.52 -0.61 -11.11
CA LEU A 104 -10.55 -1.62 -11.27
C LEU A 104 -11.92 -1.02 -11.02
N LYS A 105 -12.86 -1.32 -11.92
CA LYS A 105 -14.27 -1.02 -11.74
C LYS A 105 -15.02 -2.31 -11.45
N LEU A 106 -15.65 -2.38 -10.30
CA LEU A 106 -16.58 -3.43 -9.92
C LEU A 106 -18.01 -2.96 -10.22
N ASN A 107 -18.67 -3.59 -11.15
CA ASN A 107 -20.07 -3.33 -11.48
C ASN A 107 -20.93 -4.52 -11.03
N VAL A 108 -21.75 -4.32 -10.01
CA VAL A 108 -22.66 -5.32 -9.47
C VAL A 108 -23.94 -5.27 -10.28
N THR A 109 -24.33 -6.39 -10.90
CA THR A 109 -25.54 -6.50 -11.71
C THR A 109 -26.68 -7.15 -10.94
N THR A 110 -26.38 -8.12 -10.09
CA THR A 110 -27.37 -8.74 -9.21
C THR A 110 -26.72 -8.91 -7.85
N GLY A 111 -27.28 -8.27 -6.81
CA GLY A 111 -26.80 -8.39 -5.45
C GLY A 111 -27.30 -9.66 -4.77
N ASP A 112 -26.42 -10.28 -3.99
CA ASP A 112 -26.72 -11.32 -3.02
C ASP A 112 -25.67 -11.22 -1.88
N ASN A 113 -25.39 -12.27 -1.15
CA ASN A 113 -24.68 -12.26 0.12
C ASN A 113 -23.34 -11.51 0.16
N TYR A 114 -22.45 -11.74 -0.82
CA TYR A 114 -21.11 -11.17 -0.77
C TYR A 114 -20.47 -11.10 -2.16
N MET A 115 -19.93 -9.95 -2.48
CA MET A 115 -19.10 -9.74 -3.67
C MET A 115 -17.95 -8.82 -3.34
N GLY A 116 -16.75 -9.13 -3.83
CA GLY A 116 -15.61 -8.30 -3.54
C GLY A 116 -14.35 -8.65 -4.30
N LEU A 117 -13.43 -7.71 -4.25
CA LEU A 117 -12.06 -7.89 -4.71
C LEU A 117 -11.21 -8.37 -3.54
N VAL A 118 -10.47 -9.44 -3.74
CA VAL A 118 -9.63 -10.07 -2.74
C VAL A 118 -8.18 -10.04 -3.18
N TYR A 119 -7.32 -9.60 -2.30
CA TYR A 119 -5.87 -9.69 -2.43
C TYR A 119 -5.32 -10.60 -1.34
N LYS A 120 -4.47 -11.55 -1.70
CA LYS A 120 -3.83 -12.46 -0.75
C LYS A 120 -2.36 -12.13 -0.59
N VAL A 121 -1.96 -11.74 0.62
CA VAL A 121 -0.55 -11.62 1.00
C VAL A 121 -0.07 -13.01 1.38
N GLU A 122 0.86 -13.57 0.63
CA GLU A 122 1.42 -14.88 0.89
C GLU A 122 2.50 -14.81 1.96
N GLY A 123 2.39 -15.71 2.93
CA GLY A 123 3.36 -15.90 4.00
C GLY A 123 3.19 -14.95 5.18
N ALA A 124 2.76 -15.48 6.32
CA ALA A 124 2.59 -14.74 7.56
C ALA A 124 3.89 -14.03 8.03
N ARG A 125 5.07 -14.54 7.63
CA ARG A 125 6.36 -13.90 7.89
C ARG A 125 6.60 -12.60 7.10
N ALA A 126 5.76 -12.33 6.10
CA ALA A 126 5.81 -11.07 5.35
C ALA A 126 5.19 -9.91 6.13
N LEU A 127 4.33 -10.20 7.10
CA LEU A 127 3.74 -9.20 7.97
C LEU A 127 4.75 -8.82 9.05
N PRO A 128 5.10 -7.54 9.18
CA PRO A 128 5.92 -7.08 10.29
C PRO A 128 5.15 -7.29 11.61
N THR A 129 5.88 -7.56 12.68
CA THR A 129 5.32 -7.45 14.04
C THR A 129 4.97 -5.98 14.29
N GLY A 130 3.73 -5.69 14.67
CA GLY A 130 3.27 -4.34 14.94
C GLY A 130 2.15 -3.90 13.98
N LYS A 131 2.02 -2.59 13.81
CA LYS A 131 0.93 -1.98 13.06
C LYS A 131 1.04 -2.21 11.56
N ALA A 132 -0.05 -2.68 10.94
CA ALA A 132 -0.20 -2.73 9.49
C ALA A 132 -1.23 -1.69 9.05
N THR A 133 -0.90 -0.90 8.03
CA THR A 133 -1.81 0.10 7.47
C THR A 133 -2.14 -0.25 6.03
N LEU A 134 -3.42 -0.42 5.75
CA LEU A 134 -3.96 -0.51 4.40
C LEU A 134 -4.48 0.85 3.97
N SER A 135 -4.11 1.30 2.79
CA SER A 135 -4.71 2.50 2.18
C SER A 135 -5.06 2.25 0.71
N TRP A 136 -6.18 2.81 0.29
CA TRP A 136 -6.67 2.69 -1.09
C TRP A 136 -7.44 3.93 -1.50
N TRP A 137 -7.60 4.09 -2.81
CA TRP A 137 -8.50 5.08 -3.38
C TRP A 137 -9.76 4.39 -3.88
N ALA A 138 -10.91 5.00 -3.63
CA ALA A 138 -12.18 4.52 -4.13
C ALA A 138 -13.12 5.67 -4.45
N LYS A 139 -14.00 5.44 -5.43
CA LYS A 139 -15.20 6.23 -5.71
C LYS A 139 -16.31 5.31 -6.19
N GLY A 140 -17.54 5.74 -6.10
CA GLY A 140 -18.67 4.95 -6.59
C GLY A 140 -20.00 5.41 -6.05
N VAL A 141 -20.94 4.50 -6.14
CA VAL A 141 -22.28 4.65 -5.56
C VAL A 141 -22.43 3.59 -4.48
N ASN A 142 -22.86 3.99 -3.30
CA ASN A 142 -23.15 3.05 -2.23
C ASN A 142 -24.34 2.16 -2.61
N PRO A 143 -24.32 0.88 -2.23
CA PRO A 143 -25.45 0.01 -2.45
C PRO A 143 -26.70 0.53 -1.74
N ALA A 144 -27.86 0.37 -2.36
CA ALA A 144 -29.14 0.77 -1.79
C ALA A 144 -29.48 -0.01 -0.50
N SER A 145 -29.02 -1.27 -0.45
CA SER A 145 -29.05 -2.11 0.75
C SER A 145 -27.72 -2.83 0.87
N GLY A 146 -27.21 -2.96 2.08
CA GLY A 146 -25.91 -3.55 2.34
C GLY A 146 -24.81 -2.53 2.59
N GLU A 147 -23.65 -3.04 2.85
CA GLU A 147 -22.49 -2.27 3.30
C GLU A 147 -21.29 -2.51 2.38
N ILE A 148 -20.47 -1.50 2.21
CA ILE A 148 -19.13 -1.68 1.63
C ILE A 148 -18.18 -1.91 2.80
N VAL A 149 -17.55 -3.08 2.81
CA VAL A 149 -16.68 -3.52 3.89
C VAL A 149 -15.25 -3.63 3.41
N CYS A 150 -14.32 -3.06 4.14
CA CYS A 150 -12.91 -3.40 4.06
C CYS A 150 -12.61 -4.46 5.10
N ASN A 151 -12.22 -5.65 4.68
CA ASN A 151 -11.92 -6.76 5.57
C ASN A 151 -10.47 -7.19 5.41
N MET A 152 -9.73 -7.26 6.52
CA MET A 152 -8.41 -7.88 6.58
C MET A 152 -8.52 -9.15 7.42
N GLN A 153 -8.08 -10.27 6.85
CA GLN A 153 -8.14 -11.58 7.50
C GLN A 153 -6.77 -12.26 7.48
N LEU A 154 -6.37 -12.85 8.59
CA LEU A 154 -5.30 -13.82 8.65
C LEU A 154 -5.89 -15.22 8.43
N ILE A 155 -5.44 -15.88 7.37
CA ILE A 155 -5.86 -17.25 7.06
C ILE A 155 -4.65 -18.15 7.28
N ASN A 156 -4.74 -19.08 8.22
CA ASN A 156 -3.73 -20.09 8.47
C ASN A 156 -4.23 -21.46 7.99
N ASN A 157 -3.51 -22.07 7.05
CA ASN A 157 -3.75 -23.43 6.55
C ASN A 157 -5.20 -23.74 6.13
N GLY A 158 -5.90 -22.76 5.55
CA GLY A 158 -7.30 -22.94 5.12
C GLY A 158 -8.32 -22.85 6.25
N SER A 159 -7.90 -22.59 7.47
CA SER A 159 -8.80 -22.32 8.60
C SER A 159 -8.94 -20.82 8.82
N THR A 160 -10.16 -20.34 8.84
CA THR A 160 -10.53 -18.92 9.01
C THR A 160 -10.47 -18.46 10.47
N ASN A 161 -9.68 -19.10 11.32
CA ASN A 161 -9.77 -18.93 12.77
C ASN A 161 -9.04 -17.74 13.35
N PHE A 162 -8.53 -16.84 12.53
CA PHE A 162 -8.04 -15.56 13.03
C PHE A 162 -8.78 -14.42 12.34
N ASN A 163 -10.00 -14.20 12.79
CA ASN A 163 -10.66 -12.92 12.57
C ASN A 163 -9.86 -11.84 13.27
N THR A 164 -8.92 -11.24 12.58
CA THR A 164 -8.54 -9.89 12.99
C THR A 164 -9.75 -9.01 12.71
N PRO A 165 -10.22 -8.27 13.69
CA PRO A 165 -11.46 -7.52 13.64
C PRO A 165 -11.30 -6.24 12.83
N LEU A 166 -11.00 -6.36 11.54
CA LEU A 166 -11.13 -5.28 10.60
C LEU A 166 -12.13 -5.68 9.51
N ALA A 167 -13.34 -5.92 9.94
CA ALA A 167 -14.50 -5.66 9.12
C ALA A 167 -14.95 -4.24 9.45
N ASP A 168 -14.44 -3.24 8.77
CA ASP A 168 -14.86 -1.87 8.94
C ASP A 168 -15.65 -1.42 7.72
N THR A 169 -16.83 -0.88 7.95
CA THR A 169 -17.68 -0.35 6.90
C THR A 169 -17.20 1.02 6.48
N PHE A 170 -17.35 1.33 5.21
CA PHE A 170 -17.09 2.66 4.69
C PHE A 170 -18.07 3.00 3.58
N SER A 171 -18.29 4.30 3.38
CA SER A 171 -19.12 4.82 2.29
C SER A 171 -18.23 5.45 1.23
N VAL A 172 -18.53 5.18 -0.02
CA VAL A 172 -17.88 5.83 -1.16
C VAL A 172 -18.69 7.06 -1.59
N THR A 173 -18.03 7.98 -2.25
CA THR A 173 -18.64 9.16 -2.88
C THR A 173 -18.47 9.10 -4.40
N SER A 174 -19.12 10.00 -5.12
CA SER A 174 -18.92 10.16 -6.56
C SER A 174 -17.50 10.60 -6.95
N GLU A 175 -16.76 11.14 -6.00
CA GLU A 175 -15.40 11.61 -6.18
C GLU A 175 -14.38 10.63 -5.60
N TRP A 176 -13.17 10.59 -6.17
CA TRP A 176 -12.10 9.76 -5.65
C TRP A 176 -11.65 10.24 -4.28
N GLN A 177 -11.72 9.34 -3.31
CA GLN A 177 -11.23 9.57 -1.94
C GLN A 177 -10.24 8.51 -1.51
N LYS A 178 -9.28 8.94 -0.69
CA LYS A 178 -8.32 8.02 -0.06
C LYS A 178 -8.87 7.54 1.28
N TYR A 179 -8.95 6.23 1.40
CA TYR A 179 -9.31 5.55 2.63
C TYR A 179 -8.07 4.93 3.26
N THR A 180 -8.05 4.87 4.57
CA THR A 180 -6.92 4.29 5.32
C THR A 180 -7.45 3.55 6.53
N ARG A 181 -6.91 2.34 6.77
CA ARG A 181 -7.19 1.53 7.95
C ARG A 181 -5.91 0.98 8.52
N THR A 182 -5.78 1.04 9.83
CA THR A 182 -4.61 0.53 10.57
C THR A 182 -5.06 -0.53 11.54
N VAL A 183 -4.30 -1.63 11.60
CA VAL A 183 -4.42 -2.71 12.58
C VAL A 183 -3.17 -2.80 13.42
N ASP A 184 -3.35 -3.14 14.69
CA ASP A 184 -2.31 -3.40 15.67
C ASP A 184 -1.97 -4.88 15.75
#